data_9848b27da1767dc80351887a29f13acf
#
_entry.id   9848b27da1767dc80351887a29f13acf
#
_cell.length_a   1.000
_cell.length_b   1.000
_cell.length_c   1.000
_cell.angle_alpha   90.00
_cell.angle_beta   90.00
_cell.angle_gamma   90.00
#
_symmetry.space_group_name_H-M   'P 1'
#
loop_
_entity.id
_entity.type
_entity.pdbx_description
1 polymer ?
#
loop_
_entity_poly.entity_id
_entity_poly.type
_entity_poly.pdbx_seq_one_letter_code
_entity_poly.pdbx_strand_id
1 'polypeptide(L)'
;MRLLATLAVLIAAPVHAVMQTTPYIALHAQPQYSARGYMPYANPSAPKGGYITTAANGTFDNLNSMNGKGSAVDGVNYLFDSLMSSSLDEPGVMYPLLAERVSFDPKNLSTVTFELNPQAKFSDGSAVTAQDVKFTFDAYLNKANPGLQMYLSDLARTEVLARHTVRMHLKSKNNTEMPLILAQLPIYSAKDWQKRDFSR
;
A
#
# COMPACT_ATOMS: atom_id res chain seq x y z
N MET A 1 -12.10 -44.27 -53.30
CA MET A 1 -11.52 -42.97 -52.89
C MET A 1 -11.91 -42.71 -51.44
N ARG A 2 -11.04 -42.96 -50.46
CA ARG A 2 -11.30 -42.75 -49.05
C ARG A 2 -10.67 -41.41 -48.66
N LEU A 3 -11.51 -40.43 -48.24
CA LEU A 3 -11.05 -39.17 -47.67
C LEU A 3 -10.63 -39.46 -46.20
N LEU A 4 -9.37 -39.24 -45.89
CA LEU A 4 -8.88 -39.12 -44.52
C LEU A 4 -9.11 -37.68 -44.07
N ALA A 5 -10.00 -37.49 -43.10
CA ALA A 5 -10.16 -36.22 -42.39
C ALA A 5 -9.11 -36.13 -41.29
N THR A 6 -8.15 -35.22 -41.44
CA THR A 6 -7.15 -34.92 -40.41
C THR A 6 -7.77 -33.98 -39.36
N LEU A 7 -7.99 -34.47 -38.16
CA LEU A 7 -8.46 -33.68 -37.03
C LEU A 7 -7.29 -32.88 -36.45
N ALA A 8 -7.25 -31.58 -36.67
CA ALA A 8 -6.28 -30.69 -36.04
C ALA A 8 -6.71 -30.41 -34.60
N VAL A 9 -6.00 -30.95 -33.63
CA VAL A 9 -6.18 -30.62 -32.20
C VAL A 9 -5.47 -29.32 -31.95
N LEU A 10 -6.20 -28.22 -31.77
CA LEU A 10 -5.67 -26.97 -31.25
C LEU A 10 -5.32 -27.16 -29.76
N ILE A 11 -4.02 -27.30 -29.46
CA ILE A 11 -3.54 -27.24 -28.08
C ILE A 11 -3.51 -25.76 -27.70
N ALA A 12 -4.47 -25.32 -26.91
CA ALA A 12 -4.44 -23.99 -26.29
C ALA A 12 -3.25 -23.95 -25.30
N ALA A 13 -2.23 -23.18 -25.60
CA ALA A 13 -1.15 -22.92 -24.67
C ALA A 13 -1.73 -22.22 -23.40
N PRO A 14 -1.31 -22.60 -22.19
CA PRO A 14 -1.75 -21.92 -20.99
C PRO A 14 -1.28 -20.46 -21.06
N VAL A 15 -2.23 -19.52 -20.99
CA VAL A 15 -1.94 -18.10 -20.82
C VAL A 15 -1.35 -17.96 -19.42
N HIS A 16 -0.04 -17.89 -19.35
CA HIS A 16 0.65 -17.58 -18.09
C HIS A 16 0.27 -16.14 -17.72
N ALA A 17 -0.28 -15.97 -16.52
CA ALA A 17 -0.52 -14.66 -15.94
C ALA A 17 0.82 -13.89 -15.88
N VAL A 18 0.89 -12.77 -16.57
CA VAL A 18 2.12 -11.94 -16.63
C VAL A 18 2.06 -11.01 -15.42
N MET A 19 2.74 -11.42 -14.34
CA MET A 19 2.98 -10.55 -13.20
C MET A 19 3.80 -9.35 -13.66
N GLN A 20 3.25 -8.15 -13.50
CA GLN A 20 3.97 -6.90 -13.74
C GLN A 20 4.62 -6.46 -12.43
N THR A 21 5.92 -6.23 -12.45
CA THR A 21 6.66 -5.62 -11.33
C THR A 21 7.06 -4.22 -11.73
N THR A 22 6.57 -3.23 -11.02
CA THR A 22 6.79 -1.81 -11.32
C THR A 22 7.17 -1.03 -10.05
N PRO A 23 7.89 0.09 -10.18
CA PRO A 23 8.13 0.99 -9.05
C PRO A 23 6.96 1.94 -8.77
N TYR A 24 5.82 1.80 -9.43
CA TYR A 24 4.65 2.66 -9.26
C TYR A 24 3.36 1.87 -9.45
N ILE A 25 2.26 2.42 -8.96
CA ILE A 25 0.90 1.99 -9.31
C ILE A 25 0.26 3.10 -10.14
N ALA A 26 -0.35 2.75 -11.26
CA ALA A 26 -1.11 3.68 -12.09
C ALA A 26 -2.37 3.01 -12.61
N LEU A 27 -3.56 3.62 -12.36
CA LEU A 27 -4.83 3.07 -12.81
C LEU A 27 -5.20 3.53 -14.22
N HIS A 28 -5.09 4.82 -14.49
CA HIS A 28 -5.64 5.43 -15.71
C HIS A 28 -4.68 6.38 -16.42
N ALA A 29 -3.51 6.65 -15.86
CA ALA A 29 -2.53 7.57 -16.39
C ALA A 29 -1.16 6.93 -16.48
N GLN A 30 -0.29 7.44 -17.37
CA GLN A 30 1.12 7.08 -17.36
C GLN A 30 1.85 7.93 -16.31
N PRO A 31 2.64 7.32 -15.42
CA PRO A 31 3.39 8.06 -14.41
C PRO A 31 4.40 9.02 -15.06
N GLN A 32 4.32 10.30 -14.73
CA GLN A 32 5.19 11.32 -15.33
C GLN A 32 6.52 11.46 -14.57
N TYR A 33 6.57 11.05 -13.29
CA TYR A 33 7.67 11.35 -12.38
C TYR A 33 8.49 10.11 -11.98
N SER A 34 8.23 8.96 -12.60
CA SER A 34 8.89 7.70 -12.27
C SER A 34 10.43 7.72 -12.43
N ALA A 35 10.96 8.61 -13.26
CA ALA A 35 12.40 8.80 -13.45
C ALA A 35 13.03 9.84 -12.52
N ARG A 36 12.22 10.54 -11.70
CA ARG A 36 12.68 11.60 -10.80
C ARG A 36 12.62 11.13 -9.36
N GLY A 37 13.61 11.49 -8.56
CA GLY A 37 13.62 11.21 -7.12
C GLY A 37 12.75 12.17 -6.28
N TYR A 38 11.96 13.04 -6.91
CA TYR A 38 11.10 14.03 -6.25
C TYR A 38 9.94 14.45 -7.18
N MET A 39 8.86 14.91 -6.57
CA MET A 39 7.72 15.50 -7.30
C MET A 39 8.08 16.88 -7.85
N PRO A 40 7.58 17.30 -9.02
CA PRO A 40 7.99 18.54 -9.69
C PRO A 40 7.59 19.81 -8.92
N TYR A 41 6.57 19.72 -8.10
CA TYR A 41 6.15 20.81 -7.20
C TYR A 41 7.02 20.91 -5.93
N ALA A 42 7.93 19.95 -5.69
CA ALA A 42 8.89 19.99 -4.59
C ALA A 42 10.24 20.52 -5.08
N ASN A 43 10.81 21.50 -4.38
CA ASN A 43 12.16 21.96 -4.64
C ASN A 43 13.16 21.10 -3.85
N PRO A 44 13.97 20.22 -4.50
CA PRO A 44 14.94 19.38 -3.81
C PRO A 44 16.07 20.17 -3.14
N SER A 45 16.30 21.40 -3.59
CA SER A 45 17.32 22.32 -3.03
C SER A 45 16.76 23.24 -1.94
N ALA A 46 15.48 23.11 -1.58
CA ALA A 46 14.92 23.91 -0.49
C ALA A 46 15.65 23.61 0.84
N PRO A 47 15.92 24.64 1.66
CA PRO A 47 16.47 24.45 2.99
C PRO A 47 15.61 23.49 3.83
N LYS A 48 16.25 22.57 4.54
CA LYS A 48 15.55 21.64 5.44
C LYS A 48 15.38 22.28 6.81
N GLY A 49 14.19 22.10 7.39
CA GLY A 49 13.86 22.62 8.71
C GLY A 49 13.05 23.90 8.66
N GLY A 50 12.93 24.56 9.81
CA GLY A 50 12.07 25.72 10.03
C GLY A 50 10.88 25.38 10.91
N TYR A 51 10.01 26.38 11.12
CA TYR A 51 8.79 26.25 11.91
C TYR A 51 7.60 26.75 11.12
N ILE A 52 6.51 26.00 11.17
CA ILE A 52 5.20 26.42 10.70
C ILE A 52 4.20 26.32 11.85
N THR A 53 3.44 27.38 12.07
CA THR A 53 2.36 27.39 13.06
C THR A 53 1.04 27.34 12.33
N THR A 54 0.24 26.32 12.61
CA THR A 54 -1.11 26.17 12.07
C THR A 54 -2.12 26.26 13.21
N ALA A 55 -3.35 26.69 12.89
CA ALA A 55 -4.44 26.67 13.83
C ALA A 55 -5.23 25.36 13.70
N ALA A 56 -5.58 24.78 14.83
CA ALA A 56 -6.50 23.65 14.92
C ALA A 56 -7.64 23.99 15.90
N ASN A 57 -8.85 23.55 15.60
CA ASN A 57 -10.01 23.75 16.47
C ASN A 57 -10.31 22.45 17.24
N GLY A 58 -10.61 22.59 18.55
CA GLY A 58 -11.00 21.50 19.40
C GLY A 58 -9.85 20.97 20.25
N THR A 59 -9.98 19.71 20.68
CA THR A 59 -9.02 19.00 21.53
C THR A 59 -8.82 17.59 21.00
N PHE A 60 -7.85 16.87 21.52
CA PHE A 60 -7.59 15.48 21.18
C PHE A 60 -7.42 14.62 22.44
N ASP A 61 -7.64 13.34 22.30
CA ASP A 61 -7.50 12.34 23.35
C ASP A 61 -6.77 11.05 22.89
N ASN A 62 -6.43 10.97 21.60
CA ASN A 62 -5.66 9.86 21.08
C ASN A 62 -4.73 10.26 19.90
N LEU A 63 -3.78 9.37 19.58
CA LEU A 63 -2.83 9.49 18.46
C LEU A 63 -3.07 8.44 17.37
N ASN A 64 -4.20 7.72 17.40
CA ASN A 64 -4.57 6.70 16.44
C ASN A 64 -5.85 7.09 15.70
N SER A 65 -5.73 7.73 14.55
CA SER A 65 -6.88 8.12 13.71
C SER A 65 -7.64 6.94 13.10
N MET A 66 -7.10 5.72 13.17
CA MET A 66 -7.68 4.55 12.50
C MET A 66 -8.69 3.78 13.35
N ASN A 67 -8.68 3.96 14.68
CA ASN A 67 -9.60 3.24 15.57
C ASN A 67 -11.03 3.81 15.60
N GLY A 68 -11.23 5.06 15.19
CA GLY A 68 -12.54 5.72 15.17
C GLY A 68 -13.12 6.06 16.55
N LYS A 69 -12.32 6.01 17.62
CA LYS A 69 -12.72 6.38 18.99
C LYS A 69 -12.03 7.67 19.39
N GLY A 70 -12.77 8.52 20.09
CA GLY A 70 -12.27 9.81 20.53
C GLY A 70 -11.96 10.76 19.39
N SER A 71 -11.08 11.72 19.66
CA SER A 71 -10.61 12.72 18.71
C SER A 71 -9.09 12.57 18.53
N ALA A 72 -8.67 12.17 17.33
CA ALA A 72 -7.24 12.11 17.02
C ALA A 72 -6.65 13.54 16.93
N VAL A 73 -5.38 13.66 17.34
CA VAL A 73 -4.68 14.95 17.21
C VAL A 73 -4.60 15.37 15.75
N ASP A 74 -4.82 16.65 15.50
CA ASP A 74 -4.68 17.21 14.15
C ASP A 74 -3.22 17.07 13.67
N GLY A 75 -3.05 16.64 12.40
CA GLY A 75 -1.73 16.37 11.84
C GLY A 75 -1.12 15.01 12.20
N VAL A 76 -1.80 14.13 12.95
CA VAL A 76 -1.29 12.79 13.31
C VAL A 76 -0.84 11.95 12.11
N ASN A 77 -1.48 12.16 10.96
CA ASN A 77 -1.15 11.43 9.73
C ASN A 77 0.24 11.74 9.18
N TYR A 78 0.84 12.88 9.55
CA TYR A 78 2.23 13.22 9.19
C TYR A 78 3.29 12.45 9.99
N LEU A 79 2.88 11.69 11.00
CA LEU A 79 3.79 10.87 11.82
C LEU A 79 4.04 9.48 11.23
N PHE A 80 3.30 9.09 10.20
CA PHE A 80 3.33 7.74 9.65
C PHE A 80 3.47 7.77 8.13
N ASP A 81 4.36 6.92 7.63
CA ASP A 81 4.50 6.67 6.20
C ASP A 81 3.62 5.50 5.75
N SER A 82 3.24 5.50 4.48
CA SER A 82 2.52 4.43 3.79
C SER A 82 3.45 3.62 2.90
N LEU A 83 2.95 2.54 2.33
CA LEU A 83 3.76 1.73 1.39
C LEU A 83 4.19 2.55 0.19
N MET A 84 3.30 3.37 -0.36
CA MET A 84 3.59 4.25 -1.49
C MET A 84 2.92 5.61 -1.26
N SER A 85 3.43 6.65 -1.95
CA SER A 85 2.95 8.03 -1.85
C SER A 85 2.19 8.44 -3.10
N SER A 86 1.03 9.08 -2.94
CA SER A 86 0.31 9.70 -4.04
C SER A 86 0.97 11.01 -4.49
N SER A 87 0.80 11.36 -5.76
CA SER A 87 1.11 12.69 -6.26
C SER A 87 -0.12 13.61 -6.13
N LEU A 88 0.11 14.91 -5.85
CA LEU A 88 -0.98 15.89 -5.75
C LEU A 88 -1.57 16.26 -7.11
N ASP A 89 -0.82 16.07 -8.18
CA ASP A 89 -1.15 16.46 -9.55
C ASP A 89 -1.37 15.28 -10.51
N GLU A 90 -1.26 14.05 -10.01
CA GLU A 90 -1.51 12.81 -10.78
C GLU A 90 -2.49 11.89 -10.04
N PRO A 91 -3.81 12.14 -10.14
CA PRO A 91 -4.81 11.28 -9.51
C PRO A 91 -4.68 9.83 -9.98
N GLY A 92 -4.73 8.88 -9.04
CA GLY A 92 -4.64 7.45 -9.35
C GLY A 92 -3.23 6.94 -9.67
N VAL A 93 -2.20 7.73 -9.39
CA VAL A 93 -0.79 7.31 -9.48
C VAL A 93 -0.15 7.35 -8.10
N MET A 94 0.62 6.31 -7.79
CA MET A 94 1.41 6.23 -6.54
C MET A 94 2.86 5.87 -6.85
N TYR A 95 3.74 6.49 -6.10
CA TYR A 95 5.20 6.41 -6.22
C TYR A 95 5.82 5.71 -5.00
N PRO A 96 7.04 5.15 -5.12
CA PRO A 96 7.73 4.49 -4.02
C PRO A 96 7.86 5.37 -2.77
N LEU A 97 7.63 4.75 -1.59
CA LEU A 97 7.92 5.33 -0.29
C LEU A 97 8.53 4.25 0.62
N LEU A 98 7.74 3.57 1.48
CA LEU A 98 8.25 2.40 2.23
C LEU A 98 8.45 1.18 1.32
N ALA A 99 7.68 1.02 0.26
CA ALA A 99 7.88 0.01 -0.77
C ALA A 99 8.59 0.60 -1.99
N GLU A 100 9.59 -0.10 -2.52
CA GLU A 100 10.31 0.28 -3.73
C GLU A 100 9.62 -0.25 -4.99
N ARG A 101 8.90 -1.38 -4.86
CA ARG A 101 8.25 -2.05 -5.98
C ARG A 101 6.93 -2.67 -5.57
N VAL A 102 6.07 -2.81 -6.54
CA VAL A 102 4.81 -3.53 -6.44
C VAL A 102 4.67 -4.49 -7.62
N SER A 103 4.13 -5.67 -7.35
CA SER A 103 3.88 -6.70 -8.37
C SER A 103 2.43 -7.15 -8.30
N PHE A 104 1.73 -7.12 -9.43
CA PHE A 104 0.38 -7.64 -9.60
C PHE A 104 0.11 -8.02 -11.05
N ASP A 105 -0.91 -8.82 -11.30
CA ASP A 105 -1.42 -9.09 -12.63
C ASP A 105 -2.64 -8.17 -12.89
N PRO A 106 -2.56 -7.22 -13.84
CA PRO A 106 -3.67 -6.30 -14.13
C PRO A 106 -4.96 -7.01 -14.58
N LYS A 107 -4.85 -8.26 -15.06
CA LYS A 107 -5.99 -9.08 -15.49
C LYS A 107 -6.54 -9.99 -14.38
N ASN A 108 -5.79 -10.13 -13.29
CA ASN A 108 -6.16 -10.99 -12.18
C ASN A 108 -5.58 -10.44 -10.86
N LEU A 109 -6.26 -9.49 -10.27
CA LEU A 109 -5.85 -8.81 -9.05
C LEU A 109 -6.05 -9.64 -7.77
N SER A 110 -6.07 -10.97 -7.86
CA SER A 110 -6.20 -11.83 -6.67
C SER A 110 -5.05 -11.66 -5.67
N THR A 111 -3.91 -11.12 -6.10
CA THR A 111 -2.77 -10.84 -5.25
C THR A 111 -2.05 -9.56 -5.64
N VAL A 112 -1.59 -8.81 -4.62
CA VAL A 112 -0.69 -7.66 -4.77
C VAL A 112 0.51 -7.90 -3.86
N THR A 113 1.72 -7.82 -4.39
CA THR A 113 2.96 -8.04 -3.63
C THR A 113 3.77 -6.75 -3.59
N PHE A 114 4.18 -6.32 -2.40
CA PHE A 114 5.04 -5.17 -2.19
C PHE A 114 6.43 -5.62 -1.74
N GLU A 115 7.46 -5.04 -2.34
CA GLU A 115 8.86 -5.17 -1.95
C GLU A 115 9.28 -3.90 -1.22
N LEU A 116 9.57 -4.02 0.07
CA LEU A 116 9.93 -2.89 0.93
C LEU A 116 11.37 -2.46 0.71
N ASN A 117 11.64 -1.17 0.88
CA ASN A 117 12.99 -0.64 0.94
C ASN A 117 13.72 -1.20 2.18
N PRO A 118 14.83 -1.96 2.01
CA PRO A 118 15.55 -2.53 3.14
C PRO A 118 16.17 -1.48 4.08
N GLN A 119 16.30 -0.22 3.63
CA GLN A 119 16.84 0.89 4.41
C GLN A 119 15.75 1.65 5.18
N ALA A 120 14.46 1.37 4.95
CA ALA A 120 13.37 2.02 5.65
C ALA A 120 13.42 1.74 7.15
N LYS A 121 13.23 2.79 7.96
CA LYS A 121 13.30 2.72 9.43
C LYS A 121 12.18 3.51 10.07
N PHE A 122 11.70 3.04 11.19
CA PHE A 122 10.89 3.83 12.11
C PHE A 122 11.71 4.91 12.81
N SER A 123 11.06 5.85 13.47
CA SER A 123 11.71 6.95 14.21
C SER A 123 12.62 6.50 15.35
N ASP A 124 12.40 5.29 15.89
CA ASP A 124 13.28 4.67 16.91
C ASP A 124 14.53 3.99 16.31
N GLY A 125 14.71 4.06 14.98
CA GLY A 125 15.79 3.44 14.24
C GLY A 125 15.60 1.96 13.91
N SER A 126 14.52 1.33 14.36
CA SER A 126 14.21 -0.06 14.00
C SER A 126 13.81 -0.16 12.52
N ALA A 127 14.19 -1.29 11.87
CA ALA A 127 13.87 -1.51 10.46
C ALA A 127 12.37 -1.72 10.25
N VAL A 128 11.83 -1.18 9.16
CA VAL A 128 10.50 -1.52 8.67
C VAL A 128 10.55 -2.86 7.96
N THR A 129 9.65 -3.77 8.32
CA THR A 129 9.63 -5.13 7.79
C THR A 129 8.24 -5.53 7.29
N ALA A 130 8.17 -6.64 6.55
CA ALA A 130 6.92 -7.22 6.11
C ALA A 130 6.02 -7.67 7.29
N GLN A 131 6.60 -7.92 8.48
CA GLN A 131 5.83 -8.21 9.69
C GLN A 131 5.08 -6.97 10.20
N ASP A 132 5.65 -5.79 10.06
CA ASP A 132 4.97 -4.53 10.44
C ASP A 132 3.78 -4.27 9.52
N VAL A 133 3.96 -4.52 8.22
CA VAL A 133 2.87 -4.42 7.24
C VAL A 133 1.77 -5.42 7.55
N LYS A 134 2.12 -6.69 7.77
CA LYS A 134 1.13 -7.72 8.15
C LYS A 134 0.39 -7.35 9.43
N PHE A 135 1.11 -6.97 10.48
CA PHE A 135 0.51 -6.52 11.74
C PHE A 135 -0.49 -5.39 11.52
N THR A 136 -0.09 -4.39 10.73
CA THR A 136 -0.91 -3.22 10.43
C THR A 136 -2.23 -3.60 9.76
N PHE A 137 -2.18 -4.39 8.70
CA PHE A 137 -3.39 -4.79 7.98
C PHE A 137 -4.26 -5.77 8.76
N ASP A 138 -3.67 -6.66 9.56
CA ASP A 138 -4.43 -7.50 10.50
C ASP A 138 -5.14 -6.64 11.56
N ALA A 139 -4.50 -5.56 12.05
CA ALA A 139 -5.12 -4.62 12.97
C ALA A 139 -6.24 -3.81 12.29
N TYR A 140 -6.06 -3.38 11.06
CA TYR A 140 -7.09 -2.68 10.29
C TYR A 140 -8.33 -3.55 10.07
N LEU A 141 -8.15 -4.80 9.68
CA LEU A 141 -9.27 -5.72 9.43
C LEU A 141 -10.06 -6.06 10.71
N ASN A 142 -9.41 -6.06 11.88
CA ASN A 142 -10.01 -6.57 13.11
C ASN A 142 -10.31 -5.52 14.17
N LYS A 143 -9.62 -4.36 14.16
CA LYS A 143 -9.62 -3.40 15.26
C LYS A 143 -9.83 -1.95 14.84
N ALA A 144 -9.75 -1.62 13.55
CA ALA A 144 -10.01 -0.28 13.06
C ALA A 144 -11.49 0.08 13.12
N ASN A 145 -11.82 1.33 12.81
CA ASN A 145 -13.21 1.77 12.71
C ASN A 145 -13.97 0.98 11.60
N PRO A 146 -15.30 0.81 11.75
CA PRO A 146 -16.09 0.01 10.79
C PRO A 146 -15.99 0.50 9.33
N GLY A 147 -15.83 1.81 9.12
CA GLY A 147 -15.67 2.38 7.77
C GLY A 147 -14.41 1.89 7.09
N LEU A 148 -13.26 1.88 7.81
CA LEU A 148 -12.00 1.35 7.28
C LEU A 148 -12.06 -0.17 7.08
N GLN A 149 -12.70 -0.91 8.00
CA GLN A 149 -12.91 -2.35 7.83
C GLN A 149 -13.74 -2.66 6.57
N MET A 150 -14.79 -1.89 6.33
CA MET A 150 -15.62 -2.01 5.12
C MET A 150 -14.82 -1.64 3.87
N TYR A 151 -14.03 -0.58 3.91
CA TYR A 151 -13.16 -0.14 2.82
C TYR A 151 -12.12 -1.21 2.43
N LEU A 152 -11.63 -1.98 3.41
CA LEU A 152 -10.70 -3.10 3.22
C LEU A 152 -11.39 -4.45 3.08
N SER A 153 -12.71 -4.49 2.91
CA SER A 153 -13.49 -5.75 2.90
C SER A 153 -13.04 -6.75 1.82
N ASP A 154 -12.41 -6.29 0.74
CA ASP A 154 -11.87 -7.13 -0.33
C ASP A 154 -10.50 -7.74 0.02
N LEU A 155 -9.79 -7.22 1.01
CA LEU A 155 -8.57 -7.85 1.52
C LEU A 155 -8.93 -9.12 2.29
N ALA A 156 -8.45 -10.28 1.81
CA ALA A 156 -8.70 -11.56 2.47
C ALA A 156 -7.67 -11.83 3.57
N ARG A 157 -6.40 -11.63 3.29
CA ARG A 157 -5.27 -11.82 4.23
C ARG A 157 -3.99 -11.17 3.74
N THR A 158 -3.08 -10.92 4.67
CA THR A 158 -1.71 -10.48 4.41
C THR A 158 -0.72 -11.59 4.75
N GLU A 159 0.21 -11.86 3.85
CA GLU A 159 1.20 -12.95 3.95
C GLU A 159 2.62 -12.38 3.87
N VAL A 160 3.47 -12.76 4.82
CA VAL A 160 4.90 -12.43 4.79
C VAL A 160 5.63 -13.48 3.96
N LEU A 161 6.21 -13.08 2.84
CA LEU A 161 6.99 -13.97 1.98
C LEU A 161 8.48 -13.96 2.35
N ALA A 162 8.98 -12.78 2.73
CA ALA A 162 10.36 -12.57 3.18
C ALA A 162 10.40 -11.35 4.12
N ARG A 163 11.57 -11.07 4.70
CA ARG A 163 11.76 -9.93 5.63
C ARG A 163 11.23 -8.60 5.07
N HIS A 164 11.41 -8.37 3.76
CA HIS A 164 11.01 -7.13 3.07
C HIS A 164 10.03 -7.40 1.93
N THR A 165 9.34 -8.54 1.91
CA THR A 165 8.37 -8.88 0.88
C THR A 165 7.07 -9.33 1.51
N VAL A 166 5.99 -8.62 1.21
CA VAL A 166 4.65 -8.90 1.71
C VAL A 166 3.69 -9.08 0.55
N ARG A 167 2.82 -10.08 0.64
CA ARG A 167 1.75 -10.35 -0.33
C ARG A 167 0.39 -10.15 0.31
N MET A 168 -0.44 -9.42 -0.36
CA MET A 168 -1.84 -9.22 0.00
C MET A 168 -2.73 -10.04 -0.92
N HIS A 169 -3.61 -10.85 -0.36
CA HIS A 169 -4.55 -11.70 -1.08
C HIS A 169 -5.91 -11.02 -1.08
N LEU A 170 -6.50 -10.85 -2.28
CA LEU A 170 -7.80 -10.23 -2.46
C LEU A 170 -8.86 -11.30 -2.69
N LYS A 171 -10.10 -11.02 -2.28
CA LYS A 171 -11.27 -11.89 -2.49
C LYS A 171 -11.75 -11.80 -3.93
N SER A 172 -11.70 -10.61 -4.53
CA SER A 172 -12.05 -10.37 -5.91
C SER A 172 -10.81 -10.37 -6.82
N LYS A 173 -11.04 -10.56 -8.13
CA LYS A 173 -9.99 -10.51 -9.15
C LYS A 173 -10.01 -9.22 -9.97
N ASN A 174 -11.05 -8.41 -9.79
CA ASN A 174 -11.36 -7.30 -10.69
C ASN A 174 -11.40 -5.94 -9.98
N ASN A 175 -11.05 -5.89 -8.70
CA ASN A 175 -11.01 -4.62 -7.95
C ASN A 175 -9.74 -3.85 -8.25
N THR A 176 -9.78 -3.04 -9.31
CA THR A 176 -8.62 -2.29 -9.81
C THR A 176 -8.12 -1.20 -8.86
N GLU A 177 -8.96 -0.74 -7.92
CA GLU A 177 -8.60 0.28 -6.95
C GLU A 177 -7.83 -0.27 -5.74
N MET A 178 -7.98 -1.57 -5.44
CA MET A 178 -7.35 -2.17 -4.25
C MET A 178 -5.84 -1.96 -4.15
N PRO A 179 -5.04 -2.07 -5.21
CA PRO A 179 -3.61 -1.79 -5.10
C PRO A 179 -3.30 -0.38 -4.58
N LEU A 180 -4.06 0.64 -5.01
CA LEU A 180 -3.92 2.02 -4.51
C LEU A 180 -4.39 2.14 -3.06
N ILE A 181 -5.53 1.53 -2.73
CA ILE A 181 -6.10 1.54 -1.37
C ILE A 181 -5.09 0.95 -0.37
N LEU A 182 -4.51 -0.20 -0.70
CA LEU A 182 -3.53 -0.86 0.15
C LEU A 182 -2.24 -0.04 0.29
N ALA A 183 -1.82 0.61 -0.79
CA ALA A 183 -0.56 1.34 -0.85
C ALA A 183 -0.57 2.65 -0.04
N GLN A 184 -1.73 3.29 0.15
CA GLN A 184 -1.84 4.62 0.78
C GLN A 184 -2.02 4.61 2.31
N LEU A 185 -2.29 3.43 2.91
CA LEU A 185 -2.58 3.37 4.33
C LEU A 185 -1.30 3.41 5.17
N PRO A 186 -1.31 4.11 6.32
CA PRO A 186 -0.18 4.19 7.24
C PRO A 186 0.29 2.83 7.73
N ILE A 187 1.60 2.67 7.88
CA ILE A 187 2.22 1.45 8.42
C ILE A 187 2.70 1.69 9.85
N TYR A 188 2.34 0.80 10.75
CA TYR A 188 2.65 0.87 12.18
C TYR A 188 3.70 -0.16 12.58
N SER A 189 4.53 0.19 13.57
CA SER A 189 5.51 -0.72 14.15
C SER A 189 4.80 -1.82 14.95
N ALA A 190 4.94 -3.08 14.53
CA ALA A 190 4.41 -4.22 15.26
C ALA A 190 5.00 -4.30 16.68
N LYS A 191 6.29 -4.03 16.82
CA LYS A 191 7.01 -4.03 18.11
C LYS A 191 6.41 -3.03 19.12
N ASP A 192 6.03 -1.85 18.65
CA ASP A 192 5.47 -0.80 19.52
C ASP A 192 3.99 -1.08 19.84
N TRP A 193 3.21 -1.41 18.83
CA TRP A 193 1.77 -1.57 18.96
C TRP A 193 1.32 -2.92 19.56
N GLN A 194 2.15 -3.96 19.55
CA GLN A 194 1.86 -5.22 20.27
C GLN A 194 1.71 -5.02 21.79
N LYS A 195 2.31 -3.97 22.33
CA LYS A 195 2.22 -3.60 23.76
C LYS A 195 1.05 -2.69 24.08
N ARG A 196 0.28 -2.29 23.08
CA ARG A 196 -0.83 -1.34 23.18
C ARG A 196 -2.08 -1.93 22.56
N ASP A 197 -3.24 -1.48 22.99
CA ASP A 197 -4.50 -1.85 22.36
C ASP A 197 -4.76 -0.92 21.16
N PHE A 198 -4.66 -1.46 19.93
CA PHE A 198 -4.91 -0.70 18.70
C PHE A 198 -6.33 -0.13 18.61
N SER A 199 -7.27 -0.70 19.36
CA SER A 199 -8.67 -0.24 19.40
C SER A 199 -8.92 0.95 20.34
N ARG A 200 -7.86 1.49 20.96
CA ARG A 200 -7.95 2.61 21.92
C ARG A 200 -7.05 3.76 21.52
#